data_954548b02637339a2763754f7b922d03
#
_entry.id   954548b02637339a2763754f7b922d03
#
_cell.length_a   1.000
_cell.length_b   1.000
_cell.length_c   1.000
_cell.angle_alpha   90.00
_cell.angle_beta   90.00
_cell.angle_gamma   90.00
#
_symmetry.space_group_name_H-M   'P 1'
#
loop_
_entity.id
_entity.type
_entity.pdbx_description
1 polymer ?
#
loop_
_entity_poly.entity_id
_entity_poly.type
_entity_poly.pdbx_seq_one_letter_code
_entity_poly.pdbx_strand_id
1 'polypeptide(L)'
;MNGVARRLVPLSRLFQSRATSPQGSSFGSGADRFFMQWLCFAGLLLFAAYLCWRANIWGVLVNADPTGITMMIIAVFVASTLWVGRRSWRLMRERQTLDAWEQSAHMAYGPGQPPAGHEGAVQDYLSGLIEKSHRGAYDNAQLTEVLAERLHGPSESAWWVNGIQIKMGLLGKVIGFSILALDISQMQGFDASQSASILKTLTGGLGIALLATAVGLVANMLLGAQLVRMDRCGDGVLADALEFAETRLPLLQSRDGA
;
A
#
# COMPACT_ATOMS: atom_id res chain seq x y z
N MET A 1 40.77 -3.00 52.62
CA MET A 1 40.48 -3.85 51.44
C MET A 1 39.02 -3.65 51.13
N ASN A 2 38.74 -2.77 50.15
CA ASN A 2 37.39 -2.23 49.90
C ASN A 2 36.68 -3.08 48.85
N GLY A 3 35.57 -3.73 49.24
CA GLY A 3 34.68 -4.46 48.35
C GLY A 3 33.77 -3.50 47.54
N VAL A 4 33.95 -3.48 46.24
CA VAL A 4 33.08 -2.77 45.29
C VAL A 4 31.79 -3.58 45.08
N ALA A 5 30.73 -3.19 45.78
CA ALA A 5 29.38 -3.75 45.52
C ALA A 5 28.86 -3.17 44.18
N ARG A 6 28.89 -3.99 43.13
CA ARG A 6 28.16 -3.74 41.86
C ARG A 6 26.64 -3.76 42.16
N ARG A 7 26.01 -2.58 42.12
CA ARG A 7 24.56 -2.47 42.14
C ARG A 7 24.02 -3.00 40.78
N LEU A 8 23.50 -4.21 40.80
CA LEU A 8 22.69 -4.72 39.71
C LEU A 8 21.37 -3.95 39.70
N VAL A 9 21.18 -3.14 38.68
CA VAL A 9 19.90 -2.46 38.40
C VAL A 9 18.93 -3.57 37.96
N PRO A 10 17.79 -3.78 38.64
CA PRO A 10 16.86 -4.82 38.25
C PRO A 10 16.23 -4.47 36.90
N LEU A 11 16.31 -5.39 35.95
CA LEU A 11 15.77 -5.30 34.60
C LEU A 11 14.26 -5.00 34.54
N SER A 12 13.54 -5.19 35.64
CA SER A 12 12.13 -4.83 35.80
C SER A 12 11.85 -3.32 35.65
N ARG A 13 12.84 -2.44 35.87
CA ARG A 13 12.66 -0.98 35.68
C ARG A 13 12.79 -0.53 34.24
N LEU A 14 13.37 -1.34 33.35
CA LEU A 14 13.44 -1.02 31.92
C LEU A 14 12.13 -1.35 31.17
N PHE A 15 11.32 -2.23 31.72
CA PHE A 15 10.02 -2.58 31.16
C PHE A 15 8.86 -1.70 31.66
N GLN A 16 9.04 -1.00 32.79
CA GLN A 16 7.99 -0.18 33.41
C GLN A 16 7.93 1.28 32.89
N SER A 17 8.85 1.68 32.02
CA SER A 17 8.91 3.07 31.52
C SER A 17 8.12 3.30 30.22
N ARG A 18 7.31 2.35 29.74
CA ARG A 18 6.52 2.49 28.51
C ARG A 18 5.00 2.42 28.70
N ALA A 19 4.55 2.37 29.94
CA ALA A 19 3.14 2.47 30.26
C ALA A 19 2.91 3.75 31.03
N THR A 20 2.39 4.74 30.34
CA THR A 20 1.57 5.89 30.74
C THR A 20 1.98 7.16 30.00
N SER A 21 1.37 7.40 28.89
CA SER A 21 0.88 8.73 28.57
C SER A 21 -0.47 8.58 27.89
N PRO A 22 -1.55 8.99 28.54
CA PRO A 22 -2.80 9.26 27.85
C PRO A 22 -2.59 10.57 27.09
N GLN A 23 -1.94 10.49 25.94
CA GLN A 23 -2.01 11.59 24.99
C GLN A 23 -3.40 11.55 24.36
N GLY A 24 -4.30 12.33 24.94
CA GLY A 24 -5.43 12.90 24.22
C GLY A 24 -4.89 13.68 23.04
N SER A 25 -4.57 13.03 21.95
CA SER A 25 -4.25 13.67 20.68
C SER A 25 -5.54 13.70 19.84
N SER A 26 -6.25 14.80 19.96
CA SER A 26 -7.19 15.32 18.97
C SER A 26 -6.45 15.65 17.64
N PHE A 27 -5.76 14.71 17.06
CA PHE A 27 -5.25 14.80 15.69
C PHE A 27 -5.59 13.48 15.00
N GLY A 28 -6.34 13.59 13.91
CA GLY A 28 -6.94 12.57 13.09
C GLY A 28 -6.35 11.17 13.17
N SER A 29 -7.19 10.17 13.17
CA SER A 29 -6.82 8.76 13.25
C SER A 29 -5.70 8.42 12.26
N GLY A 30 -4.88 7.42 12.56
CA GLY A 30 -3.74 7.03 11.70
C GLY A 30 -4.14 6.77 10.24
N ALA A 31 -5.39 6.32 10.02
CA ALA A 31 -5.96 6.08 8.71
C ALA A 31 -6.33 7.38 7.96
N ASP A 32 -6.78 8.43 8.66
CA ASP A 32 -7.03 9.75 8.05
C ASP A 32 -5.72 10.35 7.54
N ARG A 33 -4.64 10.20 8.31
CA ARG A 33 -3.29 10.63 7.90
C ARG A 33 -2.80 9.85 6.68
N PHE A 34 -3.07 8.56 6.61
CA PHE A 34 -2.68 7.75 5.45
C PHE A 34 -3.43 8.18 4.19
N PHE A 35 -4.74 8.39 4.27
CA PHE A 35 -5.52 8.89 3.12
C PHE A 35 -5.06 10.27 2.66
N MET A 36 -4.80 11.20 3.59
CA MET A 36 -4.24 12.51 3.27
C MET A 36 -2.86 12.42 2.63
N GLN A 37 -1.98 11.54 3.11
CA GLN A 37 -0.68 11.29 2.50
C GLN A 37 -0.81 10.72 1.08
N TRP A 38 -1.76 9.80 0.85
CA TRP A 38 -2.04 9.29 -0.48
C TRP A 38 -2.56 10.41 -1.40
N LEU A 39 -3.44 11.28 -0.92
CA LEU A 39 -3.96 12.41 -1.67
C LEU A 39 -2.84 13.39 -2.06
N CYS A 40 -1.95 13.72 -1.14
CA CYS A 40 -0.76 14.53 -1.42
C CYS A 40 0.14 13.87 -2.46
N PHE A 41 0.36 12.56 -2.37
CA PHE A 41 1.14 11.82 -3.34
C PHE A 41 0.47 11.79 -4.73
N ALA A 42 -0.84 11.56 -4.80
CA ALA A 42 -1.61 11.63 -6.03
C ALA A 42 -1.57 13.04 -6.65
N GLY A 43 -1.68 14.08 -5.83
CA GLY A 43 -1.51 15.47 -6.25
C GLY A 43 -0.11 15.74 -6.84
N LEU A 44 0.94 15.22 -6.20
CA LEU A 44 2.32 15.31 -6.70
C LEU A 44 2.48 14.60 -8.05
N LEU A 45 1.88 13.40 -8.20
CA LEU A 45 1.89 12.67 -9.48
C LEU A 45 1.15 13.42 -10.58
N LEU A 46 -0.01 14.01 -10.28
CA LEU A 46 -0.76 14.83 -11.23
C LEU A 46 0.03 16.08 -11.63
N PHE A 47 0.70 16.72 -10.68
CA PHE A 47 1.58 17.85 -10.96
C PHE A 47 2.77 17.44 -11.84
N ALA A 48 3.41 16.31 -11.55
CA ALA A 48 4.49 15.76 -12.38
C ALA A 48 3.98 15.44 -13.81
N ALA A 49 2.81 14.83 -13.94
CA ALA A 49 2.17 14.56 -15.22
C ALA A 49 1.87 15.86 -16.01
N TYR A 50 1.43 16.92 -15.32
CA TYR A 50 1.24 18.24 -15.91
C TYR A 50 2.57 18.86 -16.39
N LEU A 51 3.65 18.74 -15.61
CA LEU A 51 4.97 19.20 -16.03
C LEU A 51 5.48 18.44 -17.27
N CYS A 52 5.28 17.11 -17.32
CA CYS A 52 5.57 16.28 -18.48
C CYS A 52 4.75 16.73 -19.72
N TRP A 53 3.51 17.13 -19.52
CA TRP A 53 2.67 17.70 -20.57
C TRP A 53 3.24 19.02 -21.08
N ARG A 54 3.58 19.95 -20.18
CA ARG A 54 4.19 21.25 -20.55
C ARG A 54 5.50 21.10 -21.32
N ALA A 55 6.31 20.13 -20.92
CA ALA A 55 7.60 19.81 -21.55
C ALA A 55 7.47 19.00 -22.85
N ASN A 56 6.25 18.74 -23.32
CA ASN A 56 5.96 17.91 -24.51
C ASN A 56 6.58 16.48 -24.42
N ILE A 57 6.85 16.00 -23.21
CA ILE A 57 7.43 14.66 -22.98
C ILE A 57 6.47 13.57 -23.47
N TRP A 58 5.16 13.78 -23.36
CA TRP A 58 4.15 12.86 -23.87
C TRP A 58 4.24 12.66 -25.37
N GLY A 59 4.47 13.74 -26.15
CA GLY A 59 4.69 13.64 -27.59
C GLY A 59 5.95 12.85 -27.93
N VAL A 60 7.03 13.09 -27.20
CA VAL A 60 8.29 12.33 -27.35
C VAL A 60 8.07 10.85 -26.98
N LEU A 61 7.34 10.58 -25.88
CA LEU A 61 7.06 9.23 -25.40
C LEU A 61 6.25 8.41 -26.42
N VAL A 62 5.17 8.98 -26.95
CA VAL A 62 4.30 8.33 -27.95
C VAL A 62 5.05 8.10 -29.26
N ASN A 63 5.83 9.07 -29.73
CA ASN A 63 6.60 8.95 -30.96
C ASN A 63 7.82 8.02 -30.82
N ALA A 64 8.38 7.89 -29.63
CA ALA A 64 9.52 7.04 -29.35
C ALA A 64 9.14 5.56 -29.10
N ASP A 65 7.87 5.26 -28.83
CA ASP A 65 7.41 3.89 -28.55
C ASP A 65 6.38 3.42 -29.57
N PRO A 66 6.80 2.93 -30.75
CA PRO A 66 5.89 2.38 -31.76
C PRO A 66 5.21 1.08 -31.29
N THR A 67 5.70 0.44 -30.22
CA THR A 67 5.15 -0.81 -29.69
C THR A 67 3.99 -0.60 -28.71
N GLY A 68 3.84 0.61 -28.17
CA GLY A 68 2.81 0.96 -27.20
C GLY A 68 3.02 0.38 -25.81
N ILE A 69 4.13 -0.33 -25.55
CA ILE A 69 4.41 -0.98 -24.27
C ILE A 69 4.56 0.06 -23.15
N THR A 70 5.20 1.17 -23.43
CA THR A 70 5.36 2.27 -22.45
C THR A 70 4.01 2.84 -22.03
N MET A 71 3.09 3.04 -22.99
CA MET A 71 1.72 3.47 -22.68
C MET A 71 0.94 2.45 -21.86
N MET A 72 1.14 1.16 -22.14
CA MET A 72 0.53 0.09 -21.35
C MET A 72 1.05 0.07 -19.91
N ILE A 73 2.35 0.26 -19.69
CA ILE A 73 2.93 0.39 -18.34
C ILE A 73 2.30 1.57 -17.58
N ILE A 74 2.18 2.73 -18.23
CA ILE A 74 1.58 3.92 -17.63
C ILE A 74 0.11 3.68 -17.31
N ALA A 75 -0.66 3.04 -18.19
CA ALA A 75 -2.05 2.70 -17.95
C ALA A 75 -2.22 1.76 -16.74
N VAL A 76 -1.39 0.71 -16.64
CA VAL A 76 -1.38 -0.19 -15.49
C VAL A 76 -1.00 0.55 -14.21
N PHE A 77 0.00 1.44 -14.26
CA PHE A 77 0.40 2.26 -13.11
C PHE A 77 -0.74 3.17 -12.62
N VAL A 78 -1.41 3.87 -13.54
CA VAL A 78 -2.54 4.74 -13.20
C VAL A 78 -3.70 3.94 -12.60
N ALA A 79 -4.07 2.82 -13.23
CA ALA A 79 -5.14 1.96 -12.74
C ALA A 79 -4.82 1.41 -11.33
N SER A 80 -3.58 0.98 -11.10
CA SER A 80 -3.10 0.50 -9.80
C SER A 80 -3.10 1.60 -8.74
N THR A 81 -2.65 2.81 -9.07
CA THR A 81 -2.68 3.97 -8.16
C THR A 81 -4.10 4.34 -7.76
N LEU A 82 -5.05 4.33 -8.70
CA LEU A 82 -6.47 4.55 -8.42
C LEU A 82 -7.06 3.45 -7.52
N TRP A 83 -6.67 2.20 -7.76
CA TRP A 83 -7.09 1.08 -6.93
C TRP A 83 -6.55 1.22 -5.50
N VAL A 84 -5.27 1.58 -5.31
CA VAL A 84 -4.67 1.87 -3.99
C VAL A 84 -5.43 2.99 -3.30
N GLY A 85 -5.82 4.04 -4.01
CA GLY A 85 -6.62 5.14 -3.46
C GLY A 85 -7.99 4.68 -2.94
N ARG A 86 -8.70 3.87 -3.74
CA ARG A 86 -9.98 3.28 -3.30
C ARG A 86 -9.80 2.36 -2.09
N ARG A 87 -8.73 1.58 -2.07
CA ARG A 87 -8.42 0.70 -0.95
C ARG A 87 -8.06 1.47 0.31
N SER A 88 -7.27 2.53 0.17
CA SER A 88 -6.94 3.46 1.24
C SER A 88 -8.18 4.06 1.89
N TRP A 89 -9.16 4.47 1.08
CA TRP A 89 -10.44 4.98 1.57
C TRP A 89 -11.25 3.91 2.33
N ARG A 90 -11.24 2.66 1.87
CA ARG A 90 -11.89 1.56 2.59
C ARG A 90 -11.23 1.32 3.95
N LEU A 91 -9.89 1.27 4.02
CA LEU A 91 -9.15 1.13 5.28
C LEU A 91 -9.43 2.28 6.26
N MET A 92 -9.60 3.51 5.74
CA MET A 92 -10.03 4.64 6.57
C MET A 92 -11.42 4.41 7.19
N ARG A 93 -12.36 3.87 6.43
CA ARG A 93 -13.70 3.51 6.95
C ARG A 93 -13.64 2.41 8.00
N GLU A 94 -12.83 1.37 7.79
CA GLU A 94 -12.61 0.32 8.79
C GLU A 94 -12.08 0.90 10.11
N ARG A 95 -11.15 1.85 10.03
CA ARG A 95 -10.64 2.56 11.20
C ARG A 95 -11.72 3.39 11.91
N GLN A 96 -12.51 4.14 11.15
CA GLN A 96 -13.63 4.92 11.72
C GLN A 96 -14.64 4.02 12.42
N THR A 97 -14.88 2.82 11.89
CA THR A 97 -15.71 1.81 12.54
C THR A 97 -15.14 1.39 13.89
N LEU A 98 -13.82 1.13 13.96
CA LEU A 98 -13.15 0.79 15.22
C LEU A 98 -13.23 1.96 16.22
N ASP A 99 -12.93 3.18 15.77
CA ASP A 99 -13.03 4.38 16.62
C ASP A 99 -14.46 4.58 17.17
N ALA A 100 -15.50 4.26 16.38
CA ALA A 100 -16.89 4.30 16.82
C ALA A 100 -17.20 3.24 17.89
N TRP A 101 -16.63 2.03 17.75
CA TRP A 101 -16.72 1.01 18.78
C TRP A 101 -16.02 1.42 20.08
N GLU A 102 -14.82 1.99 19.99
CA GLU A 102 -14.11 2.52 21.16
C GLU A 102 -14.91 3.61 21.89
N GLN A 103 -15.50 4.54 21.12
CA GLN A 103 -16.34 5.62 21.69
C GLN A 103 -17.60 5.06 22.36
N SER A 104 -18.27 4.09 21.73
CA SER A 104 -19.47 3.46 22.31
C SER A 104 -19.14 2.72 23.62
N ALA A 105 -17.97 2.10 23.71
CA ALA A 105 -17.47 1.47 24.91
C ALA A 105 -17.20 2.48 26.06
N HIS A 106 -16.79 3.71 25.74
CA HIS A 106 -16.57 4.78 26.73
C HIS A 106 -17.85 5.44 27.21
N MET A 107 -18.92 5.51 26.38
CA MET A 107 -20.16 6.26 26.68
C MET A 107 -21.19 5.47 27.48
N ALA A 108 -20.84 4.38 28.16
CA ALA A 108 -21.77 3.61 29.03
C ALA A 108 -23.09 3.16 28.37
N TYR A 109 -23.21 3.16 27.07
CA TYR A 109 -24.24 2.42 26.36
C TYR A 109 -23.93 0.93 26.51
N GLY A 110 -24.91 0.13 26.93
CA GLY A 110 -24.76 -1.28 27.23
C GLY A 110 -23.94 -2.03 26.15
N PRO A 111 -23.07 -2.95 26.53
CA PRO A 111 -22.21 -3.71 25.62
C PRO A 111 -23.09 -4.58 24.73
N GLY A 112 -23.01 -4.38 23.44
CA GLY A 112 -23.64 -5.27 22.49
C GLY A 112 -24.46 -4.66 21.37
N GLN A 113 -24.69 -3.35 21.38
CA GLN A 113 -25.29 -2.73 20.18
C GLN A 113 -24.19 -2.21 19.27
N PRO A 114 -24.01 -2.86 18.10
CA PRO A 114 -23.09 -2.34 17.09
C PRO A 114 -23.50 -0.91 16.71
N PRO A 115 -22.56 0.04 16.56
CA PRO A 115 -22.87 1.37 16.10
C PRO A 115 -23.62 1.30 14.77
N ALA A 116 -24.84 1.86 14.73
CA ALA A 116 -25.71 1.76 13.57
C ALA A 116 -25.07 2.43 12.35
N GLY A 117 -25.14 1.74 11.20
CA GLY A 117 -24.69 2.30 9.91
C GLY A 117 -23.24 2.06 9.53
N HIS A 118 -22.49 1.26 10.27
CA HIS A 118 -21.14 0.87 9.92
C HIS A 118 -21.15 -0.56 9.33
N GLU A 119 -20.62 -0.71 8.12
CA GLU A 119 -20.44 -2.00 7.45
C GLU A 119 -18.95 -2.17 7.14
N GLY A 120 -18.38 -3.35 7.45
CA GLY A 120 -16.98 -3.63 7.15
C GLY A 120 -16.43 -4.88 7.85
N ALA A 121 -15.18 -5.21 7.57
CA ALA A 121 -14.52 -6.39 8.11
C ALA A 121 -14.34 -6.30 9.64
N VAL A 122 -14.04 -5.11 10.16
CA VAL A 122 -13.90 -4.85 11.60
C VAL A 122 -15.27 -4.99 12.30
N GLN A 123 -16.36 -4.50 11.70
CA GLN A 123 -17.69 -4.66 12.23
C GLN A 123 -18.09 -6.12 12.33
N ASP A 124 -17.90 -6.89 11.24
CA ASP A 124 -18.20 -8.33 11.20
C ASP A 124 -17.40 -9.11 12.25
N TYR A 125 -16.12 -8.73 12.43
CA TYR A 125 -15.24 -9.35 13.42
C TYR A 125 -15.74 -9.11 14.85
N LEU A 126 -15.97 -7.85 15.23
CA LEU A 126 -16.36 -7.49 16.59
C LEU A 126 -17.74 -8.02 16.95
N SER A 127 -18.71 -7.94 16.02
CA SER A 127 -20.04 -8.51 16.24
C SER A 127 -20.02 -10.04 16.34
N GLY A 128 -19.18 -10.70 15.54
CA GLY A 128 -18.97 -12.14 15.61
C GLY A 128 -18.34 -12.59 16.94
N LEU A 129 -17.44 -11.79 17.51
CA LEU A 129 -16.86 -12.05 18.83
C LEU A 129 -17.93 -11.97 19.94
N ILE A 130 -18.80 -10.95 19.90
CA ILE A 130 -19.89 -10.79 20.86
C ILE A 130 -20.85 -11.99 20.77
N GLU A 131 -21.25 -12.37 19.57
CA GLU A 131 -22.14 -13.51 19.36
C GLU A 131 -21.53 -14.84 19.84
N LYS A 132 -20.22 -15.08 19.60
CA LYS A 132 -19.50 -16.26 20.09
C LYS A 132 -19.42 -16.27 21.63
N SER A 133 -19.15 -15.11 22.23
CA SER A 133 -19.09 -14.98 23.68
C SER A 133 -20.42 -15.34 24.34
N HIS A 134 -21.55 -14.92 23.79
CA HIS A 134 -22.88 -15.29 24.27
C HIS A 134 -23.16 -16.80 24.16
N ARG A 135 -22.48 -17.50 23.24
CA ARG A 135 -22.57 -18.96 23.08
C ARG A 135 -21.55 -19.73 23.94
N GLY A 136 -20.71 -19.05 24.74
CA GLY A 136 -19.69 -19.67 25.59
C GLY A 136 -18.50 -20.23 24.81
N ALA A 137 -18.27 -19.84 23.57
CA ALA A 137 -17.15 -20.28 22.75
C ALA A 137 -16.04 -19.22 22.77
N TYR A 138 -14.88 -19.59 23.31
CA TYR A 138 -13.75 -18.68 23.53
C TYR A 138 -12.65 -18.76 22.45
N ASP A 139 -12.80 -19.63 21.46
CA ASP A 139 -11.82 -19.73 20.37
C ASP A 139 -12.08 -18.67 19.30
N ASN A 140 -11.24 -17.64 19.27
CA ASN A 140 -11.34 -16.49 18.37
C ASN A 140 -10.41 -16.62 17.15
N ALA A 141 -9.60 -17.67 17.06
CA ALA A 141 -8.56 -17.80 16.03
C ALA A 141 -9.11 -17.70 14.60
N GLN A 142 -10.23 -18.38 14.33
CA GLN A 142 -10.86 -18.35 13.01
C GLN A 142 -11.36 -16.96 12.59
N LEU A 143 -11.96 -16.21 13.53
CA LEU A 143 -12.45 -14.85 13.24
C LEU A 143 -11.29 -13.90 12.98
N THR A 144 -10.19 -14.06 13.74
CA THR A 144 -8.96 -13.27 13.54
C THR A 144 -8.33 -13.55 12.17
N GLU A 145 -8.27 -14.82 11.77
CA GLU A 145 -7.75 -15.21 10.45
C GLU A 145 -8.58 -14.63 9.32
N VAL A 146 -9.92 -14.70 9.42
CA VAL A 146 -10.83 -14.09 8.43
C VAL A 146 -10.66 -12.57 8.37
N LEU A 147 -10.49 -11.88 9.51
CA LEU A 147 -10.23 -10.45 9.52
C LEU A 147 -8.89 -10.12 8.84
N ALA A 148 -7.83 -10.86 9.18
CA ALA A 148 -6.51 -10.69 8.57
C ALA A 148 -6.58 -10.89 7.05
N GLU A 149 -7.24 -11.95 6.58
CA GLU A 149 -7.41 -12.22 5.14
C GLU A 149 -8.19 -11.09 4.44
N ARG A 150 -9.26 -10.59 5.03
CA ARG A 150 -10.03 -9.47 4.44
C ARG A 150 -9.24 -8.17 4.36
N LEU A 151 -8.32 -7.95 5.32
CA LEU A 151 -7.48 -6.75 5.36
C LEU A 151 -6.25 -6.88 4.45
N HIS A 152 -5.66 -8.06 4.27
CA HIS A 152 -4.41 -8.28 3.52
C HIS A 152 -4.59 -8.93 2.16
N GLY A 153 -5.55 -9.84 1.99
CA GLY A 153 -5.73 -10.60 0.76
C GLY A 153 -5.72 -9.76 -0.53
N PRO A 154 -6.40 -8.61 -0.59
CA PRO A 154 -6.37 -7.76 -1.77
C PRO A 154 -4.99 -7.14 -2.08
N SER A 155 -4.08 -7.02 -1.09
CA SER A 155 -2.76 -6.43 -1.32
C SER A 155 -1.82 -7.37 -2.08
N GLU A 156 -1.96 -8.68 -1.93
CA GLU A 156 -1.16 -9.67 -2.65
C GLU A 156 -1.31 -9.53 -4.17
N SER A 157 -2.55 -9.36 -4.64
CA SER A 157 -2.83 -9.12 -6.06
C SER A 157 -2.16 -7.85 -6.58
N ALA A 158 -2.12 -6.79 -5.76
CA ALA A 158 -1.48 -5.53 -6.12
C ALA A 158 0.05 -5.64 -6.17
N TRP A 159 0.65 -6.43 -5.28
CA TRP A 159 2.08 -6.74 -5.33
C TRP A 159 2.44 -7.54 -6.58
N TRP A 160 1.60 -8.48 -6.99
CA TRP A 160 1.78 -9.21 -8.25
C TRP A 160 1.74 -8.26 -9.45
N VAL A 161 0.77 -7.34 -9.52
CA VAL A 161 0.68 -6.31 -10.58
C VAL A 161 1.90 -5.39 -10.56
N ASN A 162 2.39 -4.99 -9.37
CA ASN A 162 3.63 -4.23 -9.24
C ASN A 162 4.82 -4.97 -9.87
N GLY A 163 4.95 -6.28 -9.61
CA GLY A 163 5.98 -7.12 -10.24
C GLY A 163 5.85 -7.26 -11.76
N ILE A 164 4.63 -7.14 -12.33
CA ILE A 164 4.43 -7.14 -13.78
C ILE A 164 5.02 -5.89 -14.42
N GLN A 165 4.92 -4.72 -13.81
CA GLN A 165 5.40 -3.46 -14.40
C GLN A 165 6.89 -3.51 -14.76
N ILE A 166 7.74 -4.06 -13.88
CA ILE A 166 9.16 -4.21 -14.19
C ILE A 166 9.40 -5.23 -15.31
N LYS A 167 8.63 -6.32 -15.32
CA LYS A 167 8.72 -7.35 -16.37
C LYS A 167 8.30 -6.80 -17.73
N MET A 168 7.28 -5.96 -17.78
CA MET A 168 6.85 -5.24 -18.98
C MET A 168 7.91 -4.27 -19.47
N GLY A 169 8.59 -3.54 -18.57
CA GLY A 169 9.73 -2.69 -18.94
C GLY A 169 10.87 -3.48 -19.56
N LEU A 170 11.19 -4.65 -18.99
CA LEU A 170 12.20 -5.57 -19.57
C LEU A 170 11.75 -6.15 -20.91
N LEU A 171 10.49 -6.52 -21.05
CA LEU A 171 9.91 -6.98 -22.32
C LEU A 171 10.01 -5.91 -23.41
N GLY A 172 9.68 -4.65 -23.06
CA GLY A 172 9.82 -3.51 -23.97
C GLY A 172 11.27 -3.32 -24.45
N LYS A 173 12.24 -3.54 -23.55
CA LYS A 173 13.66 -3.53 -23.92
C LYS A 173 14.00 -4.62 -24.95
N VAL A 174 13.54 -5.86 -24.72
CA VAL A 174 13.81 -7.00 -25.64
C VAL A 174 13.17 -6.73 -27.00
N ILE A 175 11.93 -6.26 -27.04
CA ILE A 175 11.24 -5.96 -28.30
C ILE A 175 11.92 -4.80 -29.01
N GLY A 176 12.31 -3.74 -28.32
CA GLY A 176 13.03 -2.61 -28.91
C GLY A 176 14.36 -3.03 -29.54
N PHE A 177 15.14 -3.90 -28.89
CA PHE A 177 16.35 -4.45 -29.47
C PHE A 177 16.09 -5.40 -30.65
N SER A 178 15.00 -6.18 -30.61
CA SER A 178 14.64 -7.06 -31.71
C SER A 178 14.29 -6.28 -32.97
N ILE A 179 13.53 -5.18 -32.85
CA ILE A 179 13.22 -4.29 -33.95
C ILE A 179 14.50 -3.69 -34.53
N LEU A 180 15.36 -3.18 -33.66
CA LEU A 180 16.65 -2.63 -34.05
C LEU A 180 17.51 -3.65 -34.82
N ALA A 181 17.58 -4.89 -34.36
CA ALA A 181 18.35 -5.95 -35.01
C ALA A 181 17.80 -6.29 -36.41
N LEU A 182 16.46 -6.29 -36.55
CA LEU A 182 15.78 -6.50 -37.85
C LEU A 182 16.09 -5.35 -38.82
N ASP A 183 16.01 -4.11 -38.36
CA ASP A 183 16.29 -2.94 -39.21
C ASP A 183 17.74 -2.97 -39.71
N ILE A 184 18.71 -3.33 -38.86
CA ILE A 184 20.10 -3.47 -39.26
C ILE A 184 20.28 -4.62 -40.26
N SER A 185 19.60 -5.74 -40.07
CA SER A 185 19.73 -6.91 -40.95
C SER A 185 19.22 -6.68 -42.37
N GLN A 186 18.34 -5.73 -42.58
CA GLN A 186 17.79 -5.37 -43.88
C GLN A 186 18.64 -4.36 -44.66
N MET A 187 19.66 -3.80 -44.02
CA MET A 187 20.58 -2.85 -44.67
C MET A 187 21.52 -3.58 -45.60
N GLN A 188 21.39 -3.36 -46.92
CA GLN A 188 22.25 -3.96 -47.96
C GLN A 188 23.45 -3.03 -48.24
N GLY A 189 24.60 -3.38 -47.68
CA GLY A 189 25.90 -2.73 -47.98
C GLY A 189 26.28 -1.65 -46.95
N PHE A 190 27.59 -1.62 -46.65
CA PHE A 190 28.18 -0.62 -45.75
C PHE A 190 28.92 0.45 -46.60
N ASP A 191 28.15 1.38 -47.19
CA ASP A 191 28.75 2.58 -47.80
C ASP A 191 28.94 3.68 -46.75
N ALA A 192 30.02 4.43 -46.87
CA ALA A 192 30.36 5.54 -45.95
C ALA A 192 29.26 6.60 -45.85
N SER A 193 28.48 6.77 -46.93
CA SER A 193 27.30 7.65 -46.95
C SER A 193 26.11 7.14 -46.10
N GLN A 194 26.06 5.84 -45.85
CA GLN A 194 24.99 5.20 -45.06
C GLN A 194 25.32 5.13 -43.56
N SER A 195 26.59 5.35 -43.18
CA SER A 195 27.02 5.29 -41.77
C SER A 195 26.26 6.21 -40.86
N ALA A 196 25.89 7.41 -41.32
CA ALA A 196 25.09 8.36 -40.57
C ALA A 196 23.63 7.87 -40.34
N SER A 197 23.02 7.20 -41.32
CA SER A 197 21.66 6.65 -41.21
C SER A 197 21.66 5.44 -40.28
N ILE A 198 22.67 4.58 -40.36
CA ILE A 198 22.85 3.45 -39.45
C ILE A 198 23.00 3.92 -38.01
N LEU A 199 23.83 4.93 -37.76
CA LEU A 199 24.01 5.49 -36.43
C LEU A 199 22.69 6.08 -35.86
N LYS A 200 21.90 6.77 -36.72
CA LYS A 200 20.58 7.31 -36.34
C LYS A 200 19.59 6.20 -35.96
N THR A 201 19.54 5.11 -36.74
CA THR A 201 18.67 3.96 -36.45
C THR A 201 19.09 3.25 -35.16
N LEU A 202 20.39 3.05 -34.96
CA LEU A 202 20.95 2.47 -33.76
C LEU A 202 20.60 3.28 -32.50
N THR A 203 20.82 4.58 -32.53
CA THR A 203 20.51 5.47 -31.40
C THR A 203 19.01 5.56 -31.14
N GLY A 204 18.18 5.55 -32.18
CA GLY A 204 16.73 5.54 -32.07
C GLY A 204 16.19 4.28 -31.37
N GLY A 205 16.58 3.11 -31.87
CA GLY A 205 16.15 1.81 -31.30
C GLY A 205 16.65 1.59 -29.87
N LEU A 206 17.87 2.02 -29.57
CA LEU A 206 18.40 1.99 -28.21
C LEU A 206 17.61 2.89 -27.28
N GLY A 207 17.24 4.09 -27.73
CA GLY A 207 16.44 5.04 -26.98
C GLY A 207 15.08 4.48 -26.59
N ILE A 208 14.38 3.80 -27.51
CA ILE A 208 13.08 3.13 -27.26
C ILE A 208 13.25 2.05 -26.18
N ALA A 209 14.24 1.18 -26.33
CA ALA A 209 14.48 0.08 -25.40
C ALA A 209 14.78 0.58 -23.96
N LEU A 210 15.59 1.63 -23.84
CA LEU A 210 15.92 2.23 -22.54
C LEU A 210 14.73 2.96 -21.92
N LEU A 211 13.93 3.64 -22.73
CA LEU A 211 12.77 4.40 -22.26
C LEU A 211 11.71 3.49 -21.60
N ALA A 212 11.33 2.40 -22.26
CA ALA A 212 10.37 1.44 -21.71
C ALA A 212 10.84 0.87 -20.36
N THR A 213 12.13 0.55 -20.27
CA THR A 213 12.72 0.05 -19.01
C THR A 213 12.70 1.12 -17.92
N ALA A 214 13.06 2.36 -18.23
CA ALA A 214 13.08 3.46 -17.27
C ALA A 214 11.68 3.74 -16.74
N VAL A 215 10.67 3.81 -17.61
CA VAL A 215 9.27 4.02 -17.21
C VAL A 215 8.76 2.87 -16.35
N GLY A 216 9.07 1.61 -16.71
CA GLY A 216 8.70 0.42 -15.93
C GLY A 216 9.31 0.42 -14.53
N LEU A 217 10.59 0.81 -14.40
CA LEU A 217 11.28 0.92 -13.11
C LEU A 217 10.67 2.03 -12.24
N VAL A 218 10.47 3.22 -12.79
CA VAL A 218 9.86 4.34 -12.05
C VAL A 218 8.45 3.99 -11.59
N ALA A 219 7.63 3.43 -12.47
CA ALA A 219 6.28 3.00 -12.13
C ALA A 219 6.28 1.95 -11.00
N ASN A 220 7.15 0.93 -11.09
CA ASN A 220 7.30 -0.10 -10.07
C ASN A 220 7.74 0.49 -8.70
N MET A 221 8.72 1.40 -8.69
CA MET A 221 9.17 2.04 -7.45
C MET A 221 8.07 2.89 -6.79
N LEU A 222 7.36 3.69 -7.58
CA LEU A 222 6.30 4.56 -7.07
C LEU A 222 5.09 3.75 -6.56
N LEU A 223 4.69 2.70 -7.29
CA LEU A 223 3.62 1.83 -6.84
C LEU A 223 4.02 1.01 -5.63
N GLY A 224 5.22 0.46 -5.60
CA GLY A 224 5.76 -0.28 -4.45
C GLY A 224 5.77 0.55 -3.17
N ALA A 225 6.16 1.83 -3.26
CA ALA A 225 6.12 2.74 -2.11
C ALA A 225 4.69 2.99 -1.59
N GLN A 226 3.69 3.02 -2.48
CA GLN A 226 2.27 3.13 -2.10
C GLN A 226 1.80 1.85 -1.40
N LEU A 227 2.14 0.67 -1.94
CA LEU A 227 1.73 -0.63 -1.41
C LEU A 227 2.30 -0.86 -0.01
N VAL A 228 3.59 -0.60 0.22
CA VAL A 228 4.20 -0.71 1.56
C VAL A 228 3.48 0.14 2.60
N ARG A 229 3.06 1.35 2.24
CA ARG A 229 2.30 2.22 3.16
C ARG A 229 0.90 1.71 3.41
N MET A 230 0.25 1.18 2.37
CA MET A 230 -1.08 0.58 2.47
C MET A 230 -1.08 -0.64 3.40
N ASP A 231 -0.09 -1.53 3.26
CA ASP A 231 0.06 -2.72 4.09
C ASP A 231 0.27 -2.34 5.56
N ARG A 232 1.16 -1.39 5.84
CA ARG A 232 1.36 -0.88 7.22
C ARG A 232 0.09 -0.28 7.83
N CYS A 233 -0.76 0.35 7.02
CA CYS A 233 -2.04 0.86 7.49
C CYS A 233 -3.00 -0.30 7.83
N GLY A 234 -3.05 -1.33 6.98
CA GLY A 234 -3.82 -2.56 7.23
C GLY A 234 -3.38 -3.28 8.50
N ASP A 235 -2.05 -3.46 8.68
CA ASP A 235 -1.45 -4.04 9.90
C ASP A 235 -1.86 -3.25 11.15
N GLY A 236 -1.84 -1.92 11.07
CA GLY A 236 -2.26 -1.05 12.17
C GLY A 236 -3.72 -1.25 12.55
N VAL A 237 -4.63 -1.28 11.57
CA VAL A 237 -6.07 -1.50 11.82
C VAL A 237 -6.30 -2.89 12.42
N LEU A 238 -5.60 -3.93 11.92
CA LEU A 238 -5.68 -5.27 12.46
C LEU A 238 -5.21 -5.34 13.91
N ALA A 239 -4.03 -4.78 14.21
CA ALA A 239 -3.46 -4.78 15.55
C ALA A 239 -4.37 -4.07 16.57
N ASP A 240 -4.90 -2.89 16.21
CA ASP A 240 -5.77 -2.13 17.08
C ASP A 240 -7.13 -2.82 17.30
N ALA A 241 -7.68 -3.49 16.26
CA ALA A 241 -8.90 -4.27 16.39
C ALA A 241 -8.72 -5.48 17.32
N LEU A 242 -7.57 -6.16 17.25
CA LEU A 242 -7.23 -7.27 18.15
C LEU A 242 -7.02 -6.78 19.58
N GLU A 243 -6.29 -5.68 19.77
CA GLU A 243 -6.08 -5.08 21.09
C GLU A 243 -7.41 -4.68 21.75
N PHE A 244 -8.31 -4.06 20.97
CA PHE A 244 -9.66 -3.71 21.45
C PHE A 244 -10.45 -4.97 21.86
N ALA A 245 -10.41 -6.02 21.04
CA ALA A 245 -11.12 -7.26 21.31
C ALA A 245 -10.65 -7.95 22.58
N GLU A 246 -9.34 -7.97 22.83
CA GLU A 246 -8.76 -8.65 24.00
C GLU A 246 -8.87 -7.85 25.30
N THR A 247 -8.71 -6.52 25.21
CA THR A 247 -8.61 -5.67 26.41
C THR A 247 -9.92 -5.05 26.84
N ARG A 248 -10.76 -4.63 25.89
CA ARG A 248 -11.96 -3.82 26.16
C ARG A 248 -13.26 -4.63 26.13
N LEU A 249 -13.37 -5.56 25.20
CA LEU A 249 -14.59 -6.34 25.02
C LEU A 249 -14.95 -7.17 26.29
N PRO A 250 -14.01 -7.88 26.95
CA PRO A 250 -14.32 -8.63 28.19
C PRO A 250 -14.78 -7.74 29.33
N LEU A 251 -14.25 -6.51 29.45
CA LEU A 251 -14.63 -5.56 30.48
C LEU A 251 -16.07 -5.05 30.29
N LEU A 252 -16.52 -4.95 29.05
CA LEU A 252 -17.89 -4.55 28.74
C LEU A 252 -18.89 -5.66 29.08
N GLN A 253 -18.52 -6.91 28.82
CA GLN A 253 -19.36 -8.08 29.10
C GLN A 253 -19.50 -8.38 30.61
N SER A 254 -18.46 -8.14 31.41
CA SER A 254 -18.50 -8.36 32.86
C SER A 254 -19.43 -7.37 33.57
N ARG A 255 -19.77 -6.23 32.98
CA ARG A 255 -20.68 -5.22 33.55
C ARG A 255 -22.15 -5.57 33.39
N ASP A 256 -22.52 -6.39 32.38
CA ASP A 256 -23.91 -6.80 32.14
C ASP A 256 -24.33 -8.02 32.98
N GLY A 257 -23.38 -8.70 33.61
CA GLY A 257 -23.66 -9.85 34.48
C GLY A 257 -23.71 -9.53 35.98
N ALA A 258 -23.57 -8.28 36.36
CA ALA A 258 -23.67 -7.78 37.74
C ALA A 258 -24.88 -6.89 37.94
#